data_d6457162e6484cf9e7688bfbe4920373
#
_entry.id   d6457162e6484cf9e7688bfbe4920373
#
_cell.length_a   1.000
_cell.length_b   1.000
_cell.length_c   1.000
_cell.angle_alpha   90.00
_cell.angle_beta   90.00
_cell.angle_gamma   90.00
#
_symmetry.space_group_name_H-M   'P 1'
#
loop_
_entity.id
_entity.type
_entity.pdbx_description
1 polymer ?
#
loop_
_entity_poly.entity_id
_entity_poly.type
_entity_poly.pdbx_seq_one_letter_code
_entity_poly.pdbx_strand_id
1 'polypeptide(L)'
;MKRISVDIGGTFTDCFFVWDDRYVEAKALTTHHNLALGFNEALDLACKRADLDRVTVLSEVDSVRYATTLGTNALIEHKGPKVGAIVTHGFEDAIPLSRGRGYGEGLDYSMQQNLPAAERPDPIVPRAMIRSVKERINSAGKVVARLDPDDVRSVVRELVNAGAEALVVSLVNATENPEHELAIQEIFLDEFPPHELGAIPLLLGHQVSGRKGEYVRATSTIIDGFLHETMFHALSQLSQNLRDFGYDKPMLVIHNSGGMAQMNSTDALQTIHSGPIAGVGAAEHLSSETGVGHVISTDMGGTSFDIGLVPEGGVKHYDFLPTIDRWLVSVPMVHLDTLGAGGGSIASYDRIHNSIKIGP
;
A
#
# COMPACT_ATOMS: atom_id res chain seq x y z
N MET A 1 -6.22 18.49 -24.07
CA MET A 1 -6.25 17.47 -22.98
C MET A 1 -5.93 18.18 -21.67
N LYS A 2 -6.78 18.00 -20.63
CA LYS A 2 -6.65 18.72 -19.36
C LYS A 2 -6.45 17.70 -18.24
N ARG A 3 -5.31 17.70 -17.56
CA ARG A 3 -4.95 16.70 -16.54
C ARG A 3 -4.17 17.31 -15.39
N ILE A 4 -4.46 16.85 -14.19
CA ILE A 4 -3.69 17.14 -12.99
C ILE A 4 -3.13 15.83 -12.48
N SER A 5 -1.83 15.80 -12.20
CA SER A 5 -1.16 14.70 -11.52
C SER A 5 -0.45 15.25 -10.29
N VAL A 6 -0.68 14.61 -9.15
CA VAL A 6 -0.08 15.05 -7.89
C VAL A 6 0.62 13.85 -7.24
N ASP A 7 1.87 14.05 -6.86
CA ASP A 7 2.63 13.13 -6.04
C ASP A 7 2.85 13.74 -4.66
N ILE A 8 2.34 13.07 -3.63
CA ILE A 8 2.54 13.48 -2.23
C ILE A 8 3.63 12.61 -1.62
N GLY A 9 4.85 13.12 -1.67
CA GLY A 9 5.99 12.53 -0.99
C GLY A 9 6.06 12.89 0.50
N GLY A 10 7.04 12.33 1.21
CA GLY A 10 7.25 12.60 2.63
C GLY A 10 7.66 14.04 2.95
N THR A 11 8.25 14.78 2.03
CA THR A 11 8.74 16.16 2.25
C THR A 11 8.03 17.18 1.38
N PHE A 12 7.78 16.84 0.13
CA PHE A 12 7.18 17.73 -0.85
C PHE A 12 5.96 17.11 -1.51
N THR A 13 5.05 17.96 -1.90
CA THR A 13 3.90 17.67 -2.76
C THR A 13 4.16 18.31 -4.11
N ASP A 14 4.30 17.47 -5.12
CA ASP A 14 4.56 17.87 -6.50
C ASP A 14 3.26 17.85 -7.30
N CYS A 15 2.95 18.92 -8.01
CA CYS A 15 1.80 19.03 -8.90
C CYS A 15 2.27 19.26 -10.33
N PHE A 16 1.85 18.37 -11.22
CA PHE A 16 2.03 18.51 -12.66
C PHE A 16 0.67 18.71 -13.32
N PHE A 17 0.54 19.81 -14.03
CA PHE A 17 -0.70 20.26 -14.60
C PHE A 17 -0.57 20.44 -16.11
N VAL A 18 -1.39 19.75 -16.87
CA VAL A 18 -1.48 19.86 -18.34
C VAL A 18 -2.80 20.51 -18.71
N TRP A 19 -2.74 21.56 -19.52
CA TRP A 19 -3.88 22.30 -20.00
C TRP A 19 -3.72 22.57 -21.50
N ASP A 20 -4.37 21.73 -22.29
CA ASP A 20 -4.24 21.69 -23.74
C ASP A 20 -2.77 21.52 -24.19
N ASP A 21 -2.12 22.53 -24.71
CA ASP A 21 -0.73 22.50 -25.19
C ASP A 21 0.28 23.09 -24.17
N ARG A 22 -0.18 23.44 -22.96
CA ARG A 22 0.66 23.97 -21.88
C ARG A 22 0.80 22.97 -20.76
N TYR A 23 1.97 22.97 -20.16
CA TYR A 23 2.21 22.24 -18.92
C TYR A 23 2.83 23.17 -17.87
N VAL A 24 2.51 22.92 -16.62
CA VAL A 24 2.99 23.68 -15.47
C VAL A 24 3.35 22.73 -14.36
N GLU A 25 4.48 22.98 -13.74
CA GLU A 25 4.93 22.28 -12.53
C GLU A 25 4.82 23.21 -11.33
N ALA A 26 4.43 22.66 -10.20
CA ALA A 26 4.45 23.36 -8.92
C ALA A 26 4.81 22.39 -7.80
N LYS A 27 5.44 22.93 -6.77
CA LYS A 27 5.88 22.17 -5.60
C LYS A 27 5.54 22.95 -4.35
N ALA A 28 4.96 22.25 -3.37
CA ALA A 28 4.68 22.76 -2.02
C ALA A 28 5.27 21.82 -0.96
N LEU A 29 5.29 22.24 0.29
CA LEU A 29 5.67 21.37 1.39
C LEU A 29 4.51 20.40 1.73
N THR A 30 4.85 19.16 2.01
CA THR A 30 3.86 18.19 2.48
C THR A 30 3.44 18.51 3.92
N THR A 31 2.13 18.59 4.14
CA THR A 31 1.52 18.80 5.45
C THR A 31 1.02 17.48 6.02
N HIS A 32 1.84 16.80 6.84
CA HIS A 32 1.55 15.44 7.32
C HIS A 32 0.25 15.31 8.13
N HIS A 33 -0.16 16.35 8.87
CA HIS A 33 -1.39 16.34 9.65
C HIS A 33 -2.65 16.53 8.80
N ASN A 34 -2.50 17.06 7.58
CA ASN A 34 -3.59 17.24 6.61
C ASN A 34 -3.01 17.38 5.20
N LEU A 35 -2.98 16.29 4.45
CA LEU A 35 -2.39 16.24 3.11
C LEU A 35 -3.10 17.16 2.11
N ALA A 36 -4.38 17.49 2.35
CA ALA A 36 -5.15 18.38 1.48
C ALA A 36 -4.58 19.82 1.50
N LEU A 37 -3.90 20.25 2.55
CA LEU A 37 -3.30 21.61 2.60
C LEU A 37 -2.14 21.73 1.61
N GLY A 38 -1.17 20.83 1.68
CA GLY A 38 -0.04 20.82 0.74
C GLY A 38 -0.49 20.57 -0.71
N PHE A 39 -1.48 19.69 -0.90
CA PHE A 39 -2.12 19.46 -2.19
C PHE A 39 -2.72 20.77 -2.76
N ASN A 40 -3.53 21.47 -1.98
CA ASN A 40 -4.15 22.73 -2.39
C ASN A 40 -3.12 23.81 -2.69
N GLU A 41 -2.09 23.93 -1.86
CA GLU A 41 -1.01 24.89 -2.09
C GLU A 41 -0.28 24.61 -3.42
N ALA A 42 0.09 23.36 -3.68
CA ALA A 42 0.72 22.99 -4.95
C ALA A 42 -0.19 23.25 -6.15
N LEU A 43 -1.49 22.93 -6.04
CA LEU A 43 -2.47 23.18 -7.08
C LEU A 43 -2.68 24.68 -7.31
N ASP A 44 -2.80 25.49 -6.26
CA ASP A 44 -2.94 26.95 -6.36
C ASP A 44 -1.73 27.60 -7.03
N LEU A 45 -0.53 27.13 -6.68
CA LEU A 45 0.70 27.58 -7.34
C LEU A 45 0.72 27.21 -8.83
N ALA A 46 0.27 26.01 -9.18
CA ALA A 46 0.15 25.58 -10.57
C ALA A 46 -0.89 26.41 -11.34
N CYS A 47 -2.06 26.62 -10.77
CA CYS A 47 -3.11 27.46 -11.36
C CYS A 47 -2.63 28.90 -11.58
N LYS A 48 -1.95 29.48 -10.58
CA LYS A 48 -1.37 30.84 -10.69
C LYS A 48 -0.31 30.93 -11.80
N ARG A 49 0.55 29.92 -11.95
CA ARG A 49 1.55 29.88 -13.05
C ARG A 49 0.88 29.72 -14.42
N ALA A 50 -0.26 29.05 -14.49
CA ALA A 50 -1.03 28.89 -15.71
C ALA A 50 -1.91 30.11 -16.04
N ASP A 51 -2.03 31.08 -15.13
CA ASP A 51 -2.97 32.20 -15.19
C ASP A 51 -4.43 31.71 -15.33
N LEU A 52 -4.79 30.73 -14.49
CA LEU A 52 -6.10 30.12 -14.44
C LEU A 52 -6.64 30.13 -13.01
N ASP A 53 -7.97 30.21 -12.89
CA ASP A 53 -8.67 30.05 -11.61
C ASP A 53 -8.86 28.57 -11.25
N ARG A 54 -8.66 28.21 -9.96
CA ARG A 54 -8.77 26.85 -9.47
C ARG A 54 -10.14 26.22 -9.74
N VAL A 55 -11.24 26.96 -9.55
CA VAL A 55 -12.60 26.44 -9.76
C VAL A 55 -12.80 26.11 -11.23
N THR A 56 -12.36 26.99 -12.12
CA THR A 56 -12.37 26.75 -13.57
C THR A 56 -11.55 25.51 -13.93
N VAL A 57 -10.34 25.39 -13.37
CA VAL A 57 -9.47 24.24 -13.62
C VAL A 57 -10.13 22.94 -13.16
N LEU A 58 -10.66 22.87 -11.95
CA LEU A 58 -11.22 21.65 -11.40
C LEU A 58 -12.56 21.26 -12.06
N SER A 59 -13.36 22.23 -12.51
CA SER A 59 -14.60 21.94 -13.24
C SER A 59 -14.39 21.43 -14.67
N GLU A 60 -13.26 21.79 -15.30
CA GLU A 60 -12.99 21.45 -16.69
C GLU A 60 -11.97 20.31 -16.88
N VAL A 61 -11.16 20.01 -15.87
CA VAL A 61 -10.13 18.98 -15.97
C VAL A 61 -10.70 17.60 -16.27
N ASP A 62 -10.03 16.84 -17.16
CA ASP A 62 -10.47 15.50 -17.56
C ASP A 62 -10.23 14.46 -16.46
N SER A 63 -9.12 14.58 -15.73
CA SER A 63 -8.78 13.68 -14.63
C SER A 63 -7.81 14.30 -13.64
N VAL A 64 -7.99 13.95 -12.35
CA VAL A 64 -7.03 14.16 -11.28
C VAL A 64 -6.43 12.81 -10.89
N ARG A 65 -5.10 12.70 -10.92
CA ARG A 65 -4.32 11.51 -10.63
C ARG A 65 -3.47 11.73 -9.39
N TYR A 66 -3.40 10.74 -8.56
CA TYR A 66 -2.78 10.84 -7.26
C TYR A 66 -1.81 9.67 -7.02
N ALA A 67 -0.57 10.00 -6.66
CA ALA A 67 0.42 9.07 -6.12
C ALA A 67 0.82 9.50 -4.71
N THR A 68 1.28 8.57 -3.88
CA THR A 68 1.71 8.87 -2.52
C THR A 68 2.69 7.85 -1.97
N THR A 69 3.55 8.30 -1.07
CA THR A 69 4.38 7.43 -0.22
C THR A 69 3.78 7.24 1.18
N LEU A 70 2.54 7.69 1.43
CA LEU A 70 1.92 7.64 2.75
C LEU A 70 1.86 6.22 3.32
N GLY A 71 1.39 5.25 2.53
CA GLY A 71 1.32 3.85 2.94
C GLY A 71 2.71 3.26 3.24
N THR A 72 3.69 3.55 2.40
CA THR A 72 5.08 3.13 2.62
C THR A 72 5.65 3.68 3.92
N ASN A 73 5.45 4.97 4.19
CA ASN A 73 5.92 5.62 5.41
C ASN A 73 5.22 5.06 6.66
N ALA A 74 3.90 4.82 6.60
CA ALA A 74 3.15 4.22 7.71
C ALA A 74 3.68 2.83 8.08
N LEU A 75 4.05 2.01 7.09
CA LEU A 75 4.67 0.70 7.32
C LEU A 75 6.07 0.82 7.95
N ILE A 76 6.95 1.64 7.38
CA ILE A 76 8.33 1.83 7.87
C ILE A 76 8.32 2.37 9.32
N GLU A 77 7.40 3.28 9.63
CA GLU A 77 7.27 3.87 10.96
C GLU A 77 6.44 3.02 11.93
N HIS A 78 5.88 1.88 11.47
CA HIS A 78 4.94 1.04 12.22
C HIS A 78 3.78 1.84 12.84
N LYS A 79 3.30 2.86 12.13
CA LYS A 79 2.18 3.71 12.52
C LYS A 79 0.90 3.29 11.81
N GLY A 80 0.03 2.63 12.54
CA GLY A 80 -1.26 2.16 12.03
C GLY A 80 -2.14 1.60 13.14
N PRO A 81 -3.36 1.16 12.80
CA PRO A 81 -4.31 0.59 13.75
C PRO A 81 -3.81 -0.74 14.30
N LYS A 82 -4.29 -1.10 15.47
CA LYS A 82 -4.08 -2.42 16.03
C LYS A 82 -4.95 -3.44 15.30
N VAL A 83 -4.33 -4.23 14.44
CA VAL A 83 -5.03 -5.22 13.62
C VAL A 83 -5.24 -6.53 14.37
N GLY A 84 -6.47 -7.06 14.35
CA GLY A 84 -6.80 -8.43 14.75
C GLY A 84 -6.96 -9.34 13.52
N ALA A 85 -6.45 -10.56 13.58
CA ALA A 85 -6.55 -11.50 12.47
C ALA A 85 -7.37 -12.75 12.85
N ILE A 86 -8.29 -13.14 11.98
CA ILE A 86 -9.09 -14.35 12.06
C ILE A 86 -8.63 -15.32 10.99
N VAL A 87 -8.21 -16.52 11.40
CA VAL A 87 -7.69 -17.55 10.51
C VAL A 87 -8.42 -18.88 10.74
N THR A 88 -8.22 -19.85 9.85
CA THR A 88 -8.70 -21.22 10.05
C THR A 88 -7.98 -21.86 11.23
N HIS A 89 -8.72 -22.61 12.06
CA HIS A 89 -8.16 -23.33 13.21
C HIS A 89 -7.00 -24.25 12.80
N GLY A 90 -5.89 -24.16 13.53
CA GLY A 90 -4.61 -24.83 13.25
C GLY A 90 -3.67 -24.06 12.31
N PHE A 91 -4.04 -22.84 11.87
CA PHE A 91 -3.21 -21.96 11.04
C PHE A 91 -2.77 -20.68 11.76
N GLU A 92 -3.00 -20.58 13.07
CA GLU A 92 -2.68 -19.40 13.88
C GLU A 92 -1.19 -19.07 13.87
N ASP A 93 -0.35 -20.07 13.70
CA ASP A 93 1.10 -19.91 13.67
C ASP A 93 1.68 -19.82 12.24
N ALA A 94 0.83 -19.91 11.20
CA ALA A 94 1.28 -19.81 9.81
C ALA A 94 1.94 -18.46 9.51
N ILE A 95 1.42 -17.37 10.09
CA ILE A 95 1.95 -16.01 9.94
C ILE A 95 3.23 -15.84 10.75
N PRO A 96 3.24 -16.07 12.09
CA PRO A 96 4.45 -15.95 12.91
C PRO A 96 5.60 -16.85 12.43
N LEU A 97 5.30 -18.04 11.94
CA LEU A 97 6.31 -18.97 11.41
C LEU A 97 6.73 -18.67 10.00
N SER A 98 5.98 -17.83 9.27
CA SER A 98 6.23 -17.48 7.87
C SER A 98 6.47 -18.71 6.97
N ARG A 99 5.82 -19.85 7.29
CA ARG A 99 6.10 -21.18 6.69
C ARG A 99 7.60 -21.58 6.73
N GLY A 100 8.32 -21.22 7.77
CA GLY A 100 9.76 -21.40 7.87
C GLY A 100 10.62 -20.42 7.08
N ARG A 101 10.00 -19.47 6.40
CA ARG A 101 10.63 -18.30 5.76
C ARG A 101 10.78 -17.15 6.77
N GLY A 102 11.35 -16.03 6.34
CA GLY A 102 11.37 -14.80 7.12
C GLY A 102 12.65 -14.52 7.87
N TYR A 103 13.64 -15.44 7.86
CA TYR A 103 14.94 -15.17 8.46
C TYR A 103 15.86 -14.32 7.57
N GLY A 104 15.61 -14.27 6.29
CA GLY A 104 16.46 -13.54 5.34
C GLY A 104 15.68 -12.77 4.28
N GLU A 105 14.35 -12.88 4.25
CA GLU A 105 13.54 -12.18 3.26
C GLU A 105 13.63 -10.67 3.46
N GLY A 106 13.86 -9.94 2.36
CA GLY A 106 14.04 -8.49 2.40
C GLY A 106 15.38 -8.02 2.98
N LEU A 107 16.32 -8.92 3.25
CA LEU A 107 17.69 -8.58 3.65
C LEU A 107 18.65 -8.76 2.48
N ASP A 108 19.71 -7.96 2.46
CA ASP A 108 20.82 -8.14 1.55
C ASP A 108 21.45 -9.51 1.69
N TYR A 109 22.03 -10.05 0.60
CA TYR A 109 22.65 -11.38 0.60
C TYR A 109 23.69 -11.60 1.69
N SER A 110 24.50 -10.58 2.01
CA SER A 110 25.46 -10.59 3.09
C SER A 110 24.82 -10.74 4.47
N MET A 111 23.66 -10.12 4.66
CA MET A 111 22.91 -10.20 5.92
C MET A 111 22.15 -11.52 6.05
N GLN A 112 21.69 -12.10 4.93
CA GLN A 112 21.04 -13.41 4.93
C GLN A 112 21.99 -14.53 5.42
N GLN A 113 23.30 -14.37 5.24
CA GLN A 113 24.31 -15.33 5.70
C GLN A 113 24.76 -15.08 7.15
N ASN A 114 24.36 -13.96 7.74
CA ASN A 114 24.69 -13.61 9.10
C ASN A 114 23.53 -14.00 10.03
N LEU A 115 23.58 -15.19 10.60
CA LEU A 115 22.53 -15.72 11.48
C LEU A 115 22.08 -14.77 12.61
N PRO A 116 22.99 -14.05 13.31
CA PRO A 116 22.56 -13.07 14.31
C PRO A 116 21.77 -11.90 13.77
N ALA A 117 21.97 -11.54 12.50
CA ALA A 117 21.22 -10.45 11.83
C ALA A 117 19.99 -10.95 11.07
N ALA A 118 19.88 -12.27 10.84
CA ALA A 118 18.76 -12.89 10.17
C ALA A 118 17.57 -13.12 11.12
N GLU A 119 17.25 -12.13 11.94
CA GLU A 119 16.06 -12.13 12.78
C GLU A 119 14.79 -11.94 11.94
N ARG A 120 13.69 -12.50 12.42
CA ARG A 120 12.37 -12.24 11.81
C ARG A 120 11.98 -10.77 12.01
N PRO A 121 11.27 -10.16 11.06
CA PRO A 121 10.72 -8.85 11.28
C PRO A 121 9.70 -8.87 12.43
N ASP A 122 9.57 -7.76 13.13
CA ASP A 122 8.50 -7.57 14.10
C ASP A 122 7.14 -7.72 13.42
N PRO A 123 6.24 -8.56 13.94
CA PRO A 123 4.97 -8.81 13.28
C PRO A 123 4.05 -7.60 13.41
N ILE A 124 3.45 -7.17 12.31
CA ILE A 124 2.38 -6.15 12.29
C ILE A 124 1.20 -6.63 13.16
N VAL A 125 0.87 -7.93 13.09
CA VAL A 125 -0.12 -8.56 13.97
C VAL A 125 0.58 -9.52 14.93
N PRO A 126 0.74 -9.16 16.20
CA PRO A 126 1.35 -10.04 17.19
C PRO A 126 0.49 -11.31 17.38
N ARG A 127 1.13 -12.44 17.75
CA ARG A 127 0.45 -13.73 17.92
C ARG A 127 -0.78 -13.65 18.85
N ALA A 128 -0.72 -12.77 19.85
CA ALA A 128 -1.83 -12.53 20.78
C ALA A 128 -3.07 -11.89 20.11
N MET A 129 -2.93 -11.32 18.94
CA MET A 129 -4.02 -10.72 18.15
C MET A 129 -4.46 -11.63 16.99
N ILE A 130 -3.98 -12.87 16.93
CA ILE A 130 -4.43 -13.87 15.95
C ILE A 130 -5.36 -14.85 16.67
N ARG A 131 -6.56 -15.03 16.12
CA ARG A 131 -7.56 -15.99 16.58
C ARG A 131 -7.97 -16.90 15.43
N SER A 132 -8.51 -18.03 15.75
CA SER A 132 -8.99 -18.99 14.74
C SER A 132 -10.45 -19.35 14.93
N VAL A 133 -11.10 -19.68 13.84
CA VAL A 133 -12.45 -20.23 13.79
C VAL A 133 -12.41 -21.68 13.30
N LYS A 134 -13.27 -22.50 13.86
CA LYS A 134 -13.41 -23.93 13.47
C LYS A 134 -14.19 -24.01 12.18
N GLU A 135 -13.49 -24.18 11.10
CA GLU A 135 -14.05 -24.34 9.76
C GLU A 135 -13.07 -25.09 8.86
N ARG A 136 -13.51 -25.60 7.72
CA ARG A 136 -12.62 -26.10 6.68
C ARG A 136 -13.30 -26.14 5.31
N ILE A 137 -12.64 -25.51 4.35
CA ILE A 137 -12.88 -25.67 2.92
C ILE A 137 -11.68 -26.42 2.33
N ASN A 138 -11.92 -27.42 1.49
CA ASN A 138 -10.85 -28.16 0.83
C ASN A 138 -10.37 -27.45 -0.45
N SER A 139 -9.31 -27.98 -1.06
CA SER A 139 -8.71 -27.40 -2.28
C SER A 139 -9.62 -27.45 -3.54
N ALA A 140 -10.75 -28.15 -3.47
CA ALA A 140 -11.77 -28.19 -4.52
C ALA A 140 -12.98 -27.27 -4.20
N GLY A 141 -12.89 -26.42 -3.19
CA GLY A 141 -13.93 -25.48 -2.78
C GLY A 141 -15.09 -26.14 -2.01
N LYS A 142 -14.98 -27.42 -1.63
CA LYS A 142 -16.03 -28.10 -0.87
C LYS A 142 -15.88 -27.84 0.63
N VAL A 143 -16.98 -27.48 1.29
CA VAL A 143 -17.07 -27.38 2.75
C VAL A 143 -16.89 -28.77 3.38
N VAL A 144 -15.87 -28.94 4.20
CA VAL A 144 -15.54 -30.16 4.94
C VAL A 144 -15.98 -30.04 6.40
N ALA A 145 -15.77 -28.85 6.98
CA ALA A 145 -16.28 -28.50 8.30
C ALA A 145 -17.00 -27.14 8.19
N ARG A 146 -18.22 -27.10 8.68
CA ARG A 146 -19.05 -25.89 8.66
C ARG A 146 -18.56 -24.90 9.70
N LEU A 147 -18.68 -23.63 9.37
CA LEU A 147 -18.45 -22.52 10.28
C LEU A 147 -19.54 -22.50 11.36
N ASP A 148 -19.17 -22.29 12.62
CA ASP A 148 -20.08 -22.09 13.74
C ASP A 148 -20.24 -20.59 14.00
N PRO A 149 -21.45 -20.01 13.84
CA PRO A 149 -21.69 -18.60 14.07
C PRO A 149 -21.37 -18.12 15.49
N ASP A 150 -21.56 -18.96 16.51
CA ASP A 150 -21.29 -18.60 17.90
C ASP A 150 -19.79 -18.58 18.18
N ASP A 151 -19.01 -19.47 17.56
CA ASP A 151 -17.53 -19.45 17.59
C ASP A 151 -17.03 -18.13 16.95
N VAL A 152 -17.59 -17.72 15.81
CA VAL A 152 -17.23 -16.45 15.14
C VAL A 152 -17.52 -15.25 16.04
N ARG A 153 -18.72 -15.16 16.63
CA ARG A 153 -19.08 -14.06 17.55
C ARG A 153 -18.12 -13.98 18.73
N SER A 154 -17.79 -15.13 19.32
CA SER A 154 -16.81 -15.18 20.42
C SER A 154 -15.46 -14.64 20.01
N VAL A 155 -14.93 -15.10 18.88
CA VAL A 155 -13.62 -14.70 18.35
C VAL A 155 -13.58 -13.20 18.02
N VAL A 156 -14.60 -12.68 17.36
CA VAL A 156 -14.71 -11.24 17.04
C VAL A 156 -14.70 -10.40 18.32
N ARG A 157 -15.54 -10.75 19.31
CA ARG A 157 -15.61 -10.06 20.59
C ARG A 157 -14.28 -10.10 21.36
N GLU A 158 -13.58 -11.24 21.34
CA GLU A 158 -12.26 -11.37 21.94
C GLU A 158 -11.25 -10.38 21.32
N LEU A 159 -11.21 -10.28 19.99
CA LEU A 159 -10.31 -9.36 19.30
C LEU A 159 -10.66 -7.89 19.56
N VAL A 160 -11.94 -7.54 19.48
CA VAL A 160 -12.41 -6.17 19.77
C VAL A 160 -12.12 -5.81 21.23
N ASN A 161 -12.40 -6.70 22.19
CA ASN A 161 -12.07 -6.48 23.60
C ASN A 161 -10.56 -6.40 23.87
N ALA A 162 -9.74 -7.06 23.06
CA ALA A 162 -8.29 -6.92 23.09
C ALA A 162 -7.78 -5.61 22.46
N GLY A 163 -8.71 -4.77 21.96
CA GLY A 163 -8.44 -3.46 21.40
C GLY A 163 -8.07 -3.50 19.90
N ALA A 164 -8.62 -4.44 19.13
CA ALA A 164 -8.49 -4.39 17.68
C ALA A 164 -9.24 -3.17 17.13
N GLU A 165 -8.57 -2.40 16.27
CA GLU A 165 -9.09 -1.23 15.57
C GLU A 165 -9.39 -1.53 14.09
N ALA A 166 -8.91 -2.69 13.60
CA ALA A 166 -9.25 -3.27 12.31
C ALA A 166 -9.23 -4.79 12.44
N LEU A 167 -10.08 -5.48 11.70
CA LEU A 167 -10.09 -6.93 11.62
C LEU A 167 -9.79 -7.42 10.20
N VAL A 168 -9.01 -8.47 10.09
CA VAL A 168 -8.76 -9.17 8.83
C VAL A 168 -9.14 -10.63 8.95
N VAL A 169 -9.73 -11.17 7.92
CA VAL A 169 -10.11 -12.59 7.82
C VAL A 169 -9.35 -13.22 6.68
N SER A 170 -8.61 -14.29 6.94
CA SER A 170 -7.91 -15.04 5.91
C SER A 170 -8.00 -16.53 6.17
N LEU A 171 -8.98 -17.18 5.54
CA LEU A 171 -9.28 -18.58 5.72
C LEU A 171 -8.63 -19.45 4.65
N VAL A 172 -8.37 -20.71 5.00
CA VAL A 172 -7.78 -21.69 4.08
C VAL A 172 -8.73 -21.94 2.90
N ASN A 173 -8.18 -21.89 1.68
CA ASN A 173 -8.90 -22.09 0.42
C ASN A 173 -10.07 -21.11 0.17
N ALA A 174 -10.11 -19.96 0.81
CA ALA A 174 -11.15 -18.95 0.57
C ALA A 174 -11.17 -18.41 -0.87
N THR A 175 -10.07 -18.56 -1.63
CA THR A 175 -10.02 -18.24 -3.07
C THR A 175 -10.77 -19.26 -3.94
N GLU A 176 -10.96 -20.48 -3.46
CA GLU A 176 -11.74 -21.51 -4.16
C GLU A 176 -13.23 -21.42 -3.81
N ASN A 177 -13.51 -21.08 -2.55
CA ASN A 177 -14.88 -20.84 -2.07
C ASN A 177 -14.84 -19.83 -0.91
N PRO A 178 -15.31 -18.58 -1.08
CA PRO A 178 -15.30 -17.55 -0.05
C PRO A 178 -16.46 -17.63 0.95
N GLU A 179 -17.31 -18.67 0.90
CA GLU A 179 -18.54 -18.79 1.69
C GLU A 179 -18.34 -18.49 3.18
N HIS A 180 -17.26 -19.03 3.79
CA HIS A 180 -17.01 -18.84 5.22
C HIS A 180 -16.48 -17.43 5.55
N GLU A 181 -15.65 -16.82 4.69
CA GLU A 181 -15.22 -15.42 4.88
C GLU A 181 -16.41 -14.46 4.76
N LEU A 182 -17.31 -14.70 3.80
CA LEU A 182 -18.55 -13.92 3.63
C LEU A 182 -19.50 -14.10 4.81
N ALA A 183 -19.63 -15.32 5.32
CA ALA A 183 -20.46 -15.58 6.52
C ALA A 183 -19.90 -14.88 7.76
N ILE A 184 -18.56 -14.81 7.93
CA ILE A 184 -17.94 -14.04 9.01
C ILE A 184 -18.26 -12.54 8.83
N GLN A 185 -18.22 -12.03 7.61
CA GLN A 185 -18.57 -10.63 7.34
C GLN A 185 -20.03 -10.32 7.72
N GLU A 186 -20.97 -11.18 7.35
CA GLU A 186 -22.39 -11.02 7.71
C GLU A 186 -22.58 -10.99 9.22
N ILE A 187 -21.98 -11.95 9.96
CA ILE A 187 -22.04 -12.00 11.41
C ILE A 187 -21.41 -10.76 12.05
N PHE A 188 -20.28 -10.31 11.52
CA PHE A 188 -19.61 -9.12 12.01
C PHE A 188 -20.46 -7.85 11.81
N LEU A 189 -21.03 -7.67 10.63
CA LEU A 189 -21.87 -6.50 10.30
C LEU A 189 -23.19 -6.49 11.08
N ASP A 190 -23.69 -7.65 11.52
CA ASP A 190 -24.84 -7.77 12.40
C ASP A 190 -24.54 -7.27 13.83
N GLU A 191 -23.33 -7.51 14.34
CA GLU A 191 -22.89 -7.05 15.67
C GLU A 191 -22.25 -5.66 15.70
N PHE A 192 -21.57 -5.27 14.61
CA PHE A 192 -20.84 -4.00 14.47
C PHE A 192 -21.26 -3.30 13.18
N PRO A 193 -22.48 -2.75 13.10
CA PRO A 193 -22.96 -2.10 11.89
C PRO A 193 -22.12 -0.86 11.54
N PRO A 194 -21.82 -0.59 10.26
CA PRO A 194 -20.95 0.50 9.83
C PRO A 194 -21.43 1.91 10.18
N HIS A 195 -22.73 2.06 10.51
CA HIS A 195 -23.32 3.35 10.88
C HIS A 195 -23.23 3.68 12.38
N GLU A 196 -22.73 2.76 13.19
CA GLU A 196 -22.54 2.99 14.62
C GLU A 196 -21.21 3.63 14.93
N LEU A 197 -21.16 4.45 15.99
CA LEU A 197 -19.91 5.02 16.47
C LEU A 197 -19.00 3.89 17.00
N GLY A 198 -17.78 3.87 16.54
CA GLY A 198 -16.80 2.83 16.88
C GLY A 198 -16.84 1.61 15.94
N ALA A 199 -17.54 1.69 14.81
CA ALA A 199 -17.41 0.70 13.76
C ALA A 199 -15.95 0.61 13.28
N ILE A 200 -15.44 -0.61 13.20
CA ILE A 200 -14.09 -0.89 12.72
C ILE A 200 -14.12 -1.59 11.35
N PRO A 201 -13.12 -1.41 10.48
CA PRO A 201 -13.09 -2.08 9.19
C PRO A 201 -12.86 -3.59 9.35
N LEU A 202 -13.51 -4.36 8.48
CA LEU A 202 -13.28 -5.80 8.28
C LEU A 202 -12.84 -6.04 6.84
N LEU A 203 -11.67 -6.66 6.66
CA LEU A 203 -11.13 -6.98 5.35
C LEU A 203 -11.07 -8.49 5.15
N LEU A 204 -11.44 -8.94 3.93
CA LEU A 204 -11.50 -10.36 3.59
C LEU A 204 -10.34 -10.75 2.67
N GLY A 205 -9.66 -11.84 3.02
CA GLY A 205 -8.47 -12.30 2.33
C GLY A 205 -8.69 -12.63 0.85
N HIS A 206 -9.83 -13.23 0.50
CA HIS A 206 -10.14 -13.54 -0.89
C HIS A 206 -10.40 -12.29 -1.76
N GLN A 207 -10.78 -11.16 -1.16
CA GLN A 207 -10.98 -9.89 -1.87
C GLN A 207 -9.66 -9.17 -2.10
N VAL A 208 -8.79 -9.10 -1.07
CA VAL A 208 -7.48 -8.44 -1.16
C VAL A 208 -6.52 -9.22 -2.07
N SER A 209 -6.55 -10.55 -2.01
CA SER A 209 -5.70 -11.39 -2.84
C SER A 209 -6.43 -12.64 -3.35
N GLY A 210 -6.70 -12.66 -4.65
CA GLY A 210 -7.29 -13.80 -5.35
C GLY A 210 -6.32 -14.98 -5.60
N ARG A 211 -5.11 -14.97 -5.04
CA ARG A 211 -4.11 -16.01 -5.26
C ARG A 211 -4.13 -17.08 -4.17
N LYS A 212 -3.81 -18.31 -4.59
CA LYS A 212 -3.57 -19.42 -3.67
C LYS A 212 -2.34 -19.16 -2.80
N GLY A 213 -2.38 -19.64 -1.57
CA GLY A 213 -1.29 -19.54 -0.61
C GLY A 213 -1.74 -18.76 0.63
N GLU A 214 -2.06 -19.49 1.70
CA GLU A 214 -2.64 -18.94 2.92
C GLU A 214 -1.74 -17.90 3.57
N TYR A 215 -0.41 -18.16 3.63
CA TYR A 215 0.54 -17.24 4.23
C TYR A 215 0.58 -15.89 3.49
N VAL A 216 0.84 -15.90 2.18
CA VAL A 216 0.97 -14.67 1.40
C VAL A 216 -0.36 -13.90 1.29
N ARG A 217 -1.50 -14.59 1.30
CA ARG A 217 -2.81 -13.96 1.35
C ARG A 217 -3.05 -13.31 2.71
N ALA A 218 -2.75 -14.01 3.80
CA ALA A 218 -2.90 -13.47 5.15
C ALA A 218 -2.01 -12.24 5.37
N THR A 219 -0.74 -12.29 4.98
CA THR A 219 0.17 -11.13 5.09
C THR A 219 -0.28 -9.96 4.25
N SER A 220 -0.77 -10.20 3.02
CA SER A 220 -1.35 -9.16 2.17
C SER A 220 -2.56 -8.48 2.83
N THR A 221 -3.48 -9.28 3.38
CA THR A 221 -4.68 -8.77 4.04
C THR A 221 -4.34 -8.01 5.32
N ILE A 222 -3.33 -8.48 6.08
CA ILE A 222 -2.84 -7.79 7.28
C ILE A 222 -2.26 -6.42 6.92
N ILE A 223 -1.40 -6.35 5.90
CA ILE A 223 -0.81 -5.08 5.47
C ILE A 223 -1.91 -4.14 4.95
N ASP A 224 -2.85 -4.66 4.17
CA ASP A 224 -3.97 -3.87 3.69
C ASP A 224 -4.81 -3.32 4.85
N GLY A 225 -5.16 -4.16 5.83
CA GLY A 225 -5.88 -3.74 7.04
C GLY A 225 -5.13 -2.73 7.90
N PHE A 226 -3.80 -2.87 8.01
CA PHE A 226 -2.95 -1.92 8.72
C PHE A 226 -2.91 -0.55 8.05
N LEU A 227 -2.96 -0.50 6.73
CA LEU A 227 -2.92 0.74 5.95
C LEU A 227 -4.30 1.35 5.71
N HIS A 228 -5.37 0.56 5.83
CA HIS A 228 -6.71 0.90 5.36
C HIS A 228 -7.20 2.24 5.92
N GLU A 229 -7.19 2.40 7.22
CA GLU A 229 -7.72 3.62 7.87
C GLU A 229 -6.93 4.87 7.46
N THR A 230 -5.60 4.78 7.51
CA THR A 230 -4.71 5.89 7.11
C THR A 230 -4.95 6.32 5.67
N MET A 231 -5.04 5.36 4.75
CA MET A 231 -5.28 5.63 3.34
C MET A 231 -6.69 6.12 3.08
N PHE A 232 -7.69 5.51 3.73
CA PHE A 232 -9.08 5.92 3.60
C PHE A 232 -9.30 7.37 4.03
N HIS A 233 -8.77 7.77 5.19
CA HIS A 233 -8.90 9.15 5.67
C HIS A 233 -8.21 10.15 4.74
N ALA A 234 -6.97 9.87 4.33
CA ALA A 234 -6.23 10.74 3.44
C ALA A 234 -6.92 10.91 2.08
N LEU A 235 -7.31 9.80 1.44
CA LEU A 235 -7.95 9.83 0.12
C LEU A 235 -9.36 10.43 0.18
N SER A 236 -10.12 10.17 1.25
CA SER A 236 -11.45 10.74 1.43
C SER A 236 -11.39 12.24 1.60
N GLN A 237 -10.46 12.76 2.41
CA GLN A 237 -10.26 14.20 2.59
C GLN A 237 -9.88 14.88 1.26
N LEU A 238 -8.98 14.28 0.49
CA LEU A 238 -8.58 14.81 -0.82
C LEU A 238 -9.74 14.78 -1.82
N SER A 239 -10.47 13.67 -1.88
CA SER A 239 -11.62 13.52 -2.76
C SER A 239 -12.73 14.54 -2.43
N GLN A 240 -13.03 14.74 -1.14
CA GLN A 240 -14.00 15.72 -0.70
C GLN A 240 -13.55 17.14 -1.04
N ASN A 241 -12.28 17.46 -0.76
CA ASN A 241 -11.71 18.76 -1.08
C ASN A 241 -11.81 19.09 -2.59
N LEU A 242 -11.51 18.13 -3.46
CA LEU A 242 -11.66 18.29 -4.91
C LEU A 242 -13.11 18.61 -5.29
N ARG A 243 -14.09 17.92 -4.67
CA ARG A 243 -15.52 18.15 -4.92
C ARG A 243 -15.98 19.53 -4.45
N ASP A 244 -15.50 19.99 -3.31
CA ASP A 244 -15.82 21.33 -2.76
C ASP A 244 -15.39 22.46 -3.70
N PHE A 245 -14.37 22.21 -4.54
CA PHE A 245 -13.91 23.14 -5.59
C PHE A 245 -14.42 22.83 -7.00
N GLY A 246 -15.43 21.93 -7.14
CA GLY A 246 -16.13 21.70 -8.38
C GLY A 246 -15.65 20.54 -9.25
N TYR A 247 -14.73 19.70 -8.76
CA TYR A 247 -14.34 18.47 -9.46
C TYR A 247 -15.39 17.38 -9.23
N ASP A 248 -16.11 17.00 -10.26
CA ASP A 248 -17.22 16.04 -10.22
C ASP A 248 -16.86 14.61 -10.66
N LYS A 249 -15.62 14.42 -11.13
CA LYS A 249 -15.14 13.12 -11.62
C LYS A 249 -14.43 12.32 -10.53
N PRO A 250 -14.27 11.01 -10.70
CA PRO A 250 -13.48 10.21 -9.76
C PRO A 250 -12.00 10.61 -9.75
N MET A 251 -11.42 10.76 -8.55
CA MET A 251 -9.98 10.84 -8.38
C MET A 251 -9.37 9.48 -8.67
N LEU A 252 -8.31 9.43 -9.48
CA LEU A 252 -7.59 8.20 -9.82
C LEU A 252 -6.36 8.06 -8.94
N VAL A 253 -6.24 6.90 -8.29
CA VAL A 253 -5.09 6.54 -7.46
C VAL A 253 -4.15 5.66 -8.28
N ILE A 254 -2.86 5.98 -8.26
CA ILE A 254 -1.83 5.18 -8.92
C ILE A 254 -1.51 3.98 -8.04
N HIS A 255 -1.43 2.80 -8.67
CA HIS A 255 -1.13 1.55 -8.02
C HIS A 255 0.33 1.13 -8.21
N ASN A 256 0.80 0.30 -7.32
CA ASN A 256 2.12 -0.34 -7.40
C ASN A 256 2.31 -1.27 -8.62
N SER A 257 1.25 -1.60 -9.32
CA SER A 257 1.30 -2.24 -10.64
C SER A 257 1.60 -1.28 -11.80
N GLY A 258 1.70 0.03 -11.55
CA GLY A 258 1.79 1.06 -12.59
C GLY A 258 0.46 1.38 -13.27
N GLY A 259 -0.62 0.70 -12.90
CA GLY A 259 -1.99 1.04 -13.27
C GLY A 259 -2.57 2.13 -12.38
N MET A 260 -3.83 2.44 -12.59
CA MET A 260 -4.58 3.36 -11.73
C MET A 260 -6.05 2.96 -11.68
N ALA A 261 -6.69 3.21 -10.54
CA ALA A 261 -8.12 3.01 -10.36
C ALA A 261 -8.74 4.13 -9.53
N GLN A 262 -10.06 4.12 -9.44
CA GLN A 262 -10.79 5.00 -8.54
C GLN A 262 -10.54 4.60 -7.08
N MET A 263 -10.66 5.53 -6.16
CA MET A 263 -10.44 5.29 -4.73
C MET A 263 -11.25 4.09 -4.18
N ASN A 264 -12.52 3.98 -4.56
CA ASN A 264 -13.42 2.90 -4.13
C ASN A 264 -13.14 1.52 -4.79
N SER A 265 -12.15 1.45 -5.68
CA SER A 265 -11.68 0.23 -6.34
C SER A 265 -10.18 0.03 -6.11
N THR A 266 -9.67 0.59 -5.01
CA THR A 266 -8.25 0.58 -4.64
C THR A 266 -8.10 0.00 -3.24
N ASP A 267 -7.35 -1.09 -3.13
CA ASP A 267 -6.90 -1.59 -1.84
C ASP A 267 -5.70 -0.76 -1.36
N ALA A 268 -5.57 -0.55 -0.05
CA ALA A 268 -4.49 0.25 0.51
C ALA A 268 -3.11 -0.34 0.18
N LEU A 269 -2.99 -1.67 0.16
CA LEU A 269 -1.79 -2.40 -0.26
C LEU A 269 -1.32 -2.04 -1.67
N GLN A 270 -2.25 -1.73 -2.58
CA GLN A 270 -1.93 -1.38 -3.97
C GLN A 270 -1.29 0.01 -4.11
N THR A 271 -1.33 0.85 -3.08
CA THR A 271 -0.79 2.21 -3.11
C THR A 271 0.67 2.31 -2.70
N ILE A 272 1.25 1.23 -2.15
CA ILE A 272 2.64 1.19 -1.70
C ILE A 272 3.59 1.47 -2.88
N HIS A 273 4.56 2.36 -2.68
CA HIS A 273 5.54 2.79 -3.70
C HIS A 273 4.92 3.39 -4.97
N SER A 274 3.69 3.90 -4.93
CA SER A 274 3.02 4.43 -6.13
C SER A 274 3.73 5.61 -6.78
N GLY A 275 4.40 6.47 -6.02
CA GLY A 275 5.22 7.59 -6.53
C GLY A 275 6.41 7.11 -7.38
N PRO A 276 7.36 6.35 -6.80
CA PRO A 276 8.50 5.79 -7.56
C PRO A 276 8.06 4.95 -8.76
N ILE A 277 7.00 4.18 -8.65
CA ILE A 277 6.46 3.37 -9.75
C ILE A 277 5.90 4.25 -10.88
N ALA A 278 5.30 5.38 -10.56
CA ALA A 278 4.91 6.35 -11.59
C ALA A 278 6.14 6.87 -12.35
N GLY A 279 7.29 7.05 -11.67
CA GLY A 279 8.57 7.38 -12.28
C GLY A 279 9.06 6.31 -13.26
N VAL A 280 8.93 5.02 -12.93
CA VAL A 280 9.22 3.92 -13.86
C VAL A 280 8.28 3.97 -15.07
N GLY A 281 7.00 4.28 -14.87
CA GLY A 281 6.05 4.47 -15.97
C GLY A 281 6.43 5.63 -16.90
N ALA A 282 6.95 6.73 -16.35
CA ALA A 282 7.49 7.83 -17.16
C ALA A 282 8.75 7.41 -17.94
N ALA A 283 9.65 6.65 -17.34
CA ALA A 283 10.83 6.10 -18.02
C ALA A 283 10.45 5.14 -19.17
N GLU A 284 9.42 4.31 -19.00
CA GLU A 284 8.86 3.45 -20.05
C GLU A 284 8.33 4.29 -21.23
N HIS A 285 7.58 5.34 -20.95
CA HIS A 285 7.09 6.25 -21.98
C HIS A 285 8.22 6.92 -22.74
N LEU A 286 9.22 7.45 -22.03
CA LEU A 286 10.41 8.06 -22.64
C LEU A 286 11.22 7.07 -23.48
N SER A 287 11.37 5.83 -23.02
CA SER A 287 12.00 4.75 -23.80
C SER A 287 11.27 4.54 -25.14
N SER A 288 9.95 4.47 -25.10
CA SER A 288 9.10 4.30 -26.29
C SER A 288 9.21 5.48 -27.26
N GLU A 289 9.15 6.71 -26.78
CA GLU A 289 9.19 7.92 -27.60
C GLU A 289 10.58 8.19 -28.20
N THR A 290 11.64 7.87 -27.46
CA THR A 290 13.03 8.15 -27.89
C THR A 290 13.70 7.00 -28.63
N GLY A 291 13.12 5.78 -28.58
CA GLY A 291 13.71 4.56 -29.13
C GLY A 291 14.93 4.05 -28.34
N VAL A 292 15.16 4.56 -27.11
CA VAL A 292 16.23 4.06 -26.23
C VAL A 292 15.79 2.73 -25.63
N GLY A 293 16.51 1.65 -25.92
CA GLY A 293 16.07 0.29 -25.61
C GLY A 293 16.11 -0.09 -24.13
N HIS A 294 17.05 0.45 -23.35
CA HIS A 294 17.22 0.14 -21.94
C HIS A 294 17.27 1.44 -21.13
N VAL A 295 16.40 1.59 -20.14
CA VAL A 295 16.34 2.77 -19.29
C VAL A 295 16.38 2.37 -17.82
N ILE A 296 17.16 3.06 -17.03
CA ILE A 296 17.15 2.98 -15.58
C ILE A 296 16.53 4.29 -15.08
N SER A 297 15.41 4.18 -14.36
CA SER A 297 14.85 5.30 -13.61
C SER A 297 15.48 5.36 -12.24
N THR A 298 15.81 6.55 -11.78
CA THR A 298 16.30 6.79 -10.43
C THR A 298 15.53 7.95 -9.80
N ASP A 299 15.01 7.71 -8.61
CA ASP A 299 14.29 8.72 -7.83
C ASP A 299 14.96 8.89 -6.47
N MET A 300 15.55 10.05 -6.22
CA MET A 300 16.20 10.38 -4.97
C MET A 300 15.31 11.32 -4.14
N GLY A 301 14.67 10.76 -3.13
CA GLY A 301 13.96 11.52 -2.10
C GLY A 301 14.88 12.06 -0.99
N GLY A 302 14.27 12.50 0.11
CA GLY A 302 15.01 12.93 1.31
C GLY A 302 15.64 11.76 2.06
N THR A 303 15.00 10.59 2.05
CA THR A 303 15.31 9.42 2.89
C THR A 303 15.63 8.16 2.10
N SER A 304 15.17 8.04 0.86
CA SER A 304 15.34 6.85 0.00
C SER A 304 15.84 7.22 -1.39
N PHE A 305 16.40 6.22 -2.05
CA PHE A 305 16.80 6.25 -3.45
C PHE A 305 16.20 5.02 -4.13
N ASP A 306 15.24 5.24 -5.00
CA ASP A 306 14.49 4.21 -5.68
C ASP A 306 15.02 4.01 -7.12
N ILE A 307 15.24 2.76 -7.51
CA ILE A 307 15.80 2.38 -8.81
C ILE A 307 14.79 1.46 -9.52
N GLY A 308 14.36 1.86 -10.71
CA GLY A 308 13.50 1.06 -11.56
C GLY A 308 14.16 0.70 -12.89
N LEU A 309 13.79 -0.44 -13.44
CA LEU A 309 14.35 -0.95 -14.71
C LEU A 309 13.26 -1.02 -15.78
N VAL A 310 13.56 -0.46 -16.94
CA VAL A 310 12.78 -0.61 -18.17
C VAL A 310 13.69 -1.27 -19.22
N PRO A 311 13.66 -2.59 -19.36
CA PRO A 311 14.45 -3.30 -20.35
C PRO A 311 13.94 -3.05 -21.78
N GLU A 312 14.72 -3.49 -22.76
CA GLU A 312 14.38 -3.36 -24.18
C GLU A 312 12.99 -3.94 -24.48
N GLY A 313 12.21 -3.18 -25.24
CA GLY A 313 10.82 -3.52 -25.54
C GLY A 313 9.80 -2.82 -24.64
N GLY A 314 10.25 -2.00 -23.68
CA GLY A 314 9.39 -1.15 -22.85
C GLY A 314 8.55 -1.92 -21.82
N VAL A 315 8.94 -3.16 -21.51
CA VAL A 315 8.22 -3.98 -20.53
C VAL A 315 8.84 -3.78 -19.14
N LYS A 316 8.08 -3.21 -18.23
CA LYS A 316 8.46 -3.14 -16.83
C LYS A 316 8.69 -4.54 -16.25
N HIS A 317 9.70 -4.68 -15.42
CA HIS A 317 9.86 -5.91 -14.65
C HIS A 317 8.81 -5.96 -13.52
N TYR A 318 8.16 -7.11 -13.34
CA TYR A 318 7.12 -7.28 -12.32
C TYR A 318 7.49 -8.36 -11.32
N ASP A 319 7.28 -8.03 -10.04
CA ASP A 319 7.26 -9.00 -8.96
C ASP A 319 5.81 -9.38 -8.66
N PHE A 320 5.53 -10.67 -8.63
CA PHE A 320 4.20 -11.20 -8.29
C PHE A 320 4.07 -11.65 -6.83
N LEU A 321 5.20 -11.72 -6.14
CA LEU A 321 5.32 -11.99 -4.71
C LEU A 321 6.40 -11.09 -4.13
N PRO A 322 6.20 -9.76 -4.17
CA PRO A 322 7.18 -8.82 -3.64
C PRO A 322 7.32 -8.98 -2.14
N THR A 323 8.45 -8.55 -1.62
CA THR A 323 8.69 -8.40 -0.20
C THR A 323 8.44 -6.95 0.19
N ILE A 324 7.49 -6.73 1.11
CA ILE A 324 7.17 -5.41 1.64
C ILE A 324 7.39 -5.48 3.15
N ASP A 325 8.19 -4.58 3.70
CA ASP A 325 8.58 -4.58 5.11
C ASP A 325 9.02 -5.98 5.61
N ARG A 326 9.80 -6.68 4.78
CA ARG A 326 10.27 -8.05 5.01
C ARG A 326 9.17 -9.14 5.04
N TRP A 327 7.94 -8.82 4.67
CA TRP A 327 6.84 -9.77 4.52
C TRP A 327 6.53 -10.03 3.04
N LEU A 328 6.43 -11.30 2.66
CA LEU A 328 5.96 -11.66 1.32
C LEU A 328 4.50 -11.35 1.19
N VAL A 329 4.14 -10.65 0.13
CA VAL A 329 2.76 -10.30 -0.20
C VAL A 329 2.38 -10.79 -1.60
N SER A 330 1.10 -10.95 -1.83
CA SER A 330 0.55 -11.40 -3.11
C SER A 330 -0.12 -10.24 -3.84
N VAL A 331 0.69 -9.36 -4.38
CA VAL A 331 0.25 -8.24 -5.22
C VAL A 331 1.20 -8.10 -6.41
N PRO A 332 0.70 -7.92 -7.65
CA PRO A 332 1.56 -7.57 -8.77
C PRO A 332 2.15 -6.18 -8.54
N MET A 333 3.46 -6.07 -8.47
CA MET A 333 4.16 -4.81 -8.26
C MET A 333 5.26 -4.64 -9.31
N VAL A 334 5.42 -3.44 -9.83
CA VAL A 334 6.60 -3.11 -10.64
C VAL A 334 7.82 -3.22 -9.75
N HIS A 335 8.83 -3.94 -10.21
CA HIS A 335 10.05 -4.15 -9.45
C HIS A 335 10.78 -2.82 -9.21
N LEU A 336 11.12 -2.58 -7.96
CA LEU A 336 11.92 -1.45 -7.50
C LEU A 336 12.97 -1.95 -6.52
N ASP A 337 14.20 -1.49 -6.71
CA ASP A 337 15.24 -1.58 -5.71
C ASP A 337 15.29 -0.26 -4.93
N THR A 338 15.01 -0.33 -3.63
CA THR A 338 15.01 0.84 -2.74
C THR A 338 16.22 0.80 -1.81
N LEU A 339 17.03 1.83 -1.88
CA LEU A 339 18.16 2.03 -0.96
C LEU A 339 17.78 3.04 0.13
N GLY A 340 18.07 2.72 1.40
CA GLY A 340 17.86 3.59 2.54
C GLY A 340 18.88 4.75 2.61
N ALA A 341 19.10 5.43 1.49
CA ALA A 341 20.00 6.58 1.37
C ALA A 341 19.34 7.62 0.46
N GLY A 342 19.25 8.85 0.92
CA GLY A 342 18.63 9.95 0.18
C GLY A 342 19.41 11.26 0.34
N GLY A 343 18.80 12.35 -0.10
CA GLY A 343 19.41 13.68 -0.05
C GLY A 343 19.77 14.19 1.36
N GLY A 344 19.15 13.60 2.41
CA GLY A 344 19.47 13.88 3.82
C GLY A 344 20.54 12.98 4.43
N SER A 345 21.01 11.96 3.71
CA SER A 345 21.96 10.99 4.24
C SER A 345 23.38 11.52 4.29
N ILE A 346 24.10 11.24 5.38
CA ILE A 346 25.51 11.59 5.57
C ILE A 346 26.35 10.34 5.31
N ALA A 347 27.24 10.42 4.33
CA ALA A 347 28.25 9.39 4.10
C ALA A 347 29.48 9.65 4.95
N SER A 348 29.92 8.67 5.73
CA SER A 348 31.12 8.70 6.53
C SER A 348 31.99 7.49 6.28
N TYR A 349 33.32 7.66 6.38
CA TYR A 349 34.25 6.56 6.21
C TYR A 349 34.72 6.02 7.57
N ASP A 350 34.35 4.78 7.84
CA ASP A 350 34.80 4.04 9.02
C ASP A 350 36.20 3.44 8.78
N ARG A 351 37.22 4.08 9.34
CA ARG A 351 38.64 3.65 9.19
C ARG A 351 38.93 2.31 9.88
N ILE A 352 38.14 1.94 10.89
CA ILE A 352 38.38 0.69 11.66
C ILE A 352 37.92 -0.50 10.82
N HIS A 353 36.76 -0.38 10.18
CA HIS A 353 36.17 -1.47 9.40
C HIS A 353 36.44 -1.33 7.89
N ASN A 354 37.20 -0.30 7.47
CA ASN A 354 37.51 0.01 6.07
C ASN A 354 36.23 0.01 5.18
N SER A 355 35.17 0.66 5.65
CA SER A 355 33.85 0.66 5.02
C SER A 355 33.24 2.06 5.00
N ILE A 356 32.34 2.30 4.03
CA ILE A 356 31.51 3.50 4.01
C ILE A 356 30.24 3.20 4.83
N LYS A 357 29.94 4.09 5.77
CA LYS A 357 28.65 4.12 6.49
C LYS A 357 27.80 5.24 5.91
N ILE A 358 26.52 4.93 5.71
CA ILE A 358 25.50 5.89 5.27
C ILE A 358 24.41 5.91 6.34
N GLY A 359 24.05 7.09 6.77
CA GLY A 359 22.98 7.27 7.77
C GLY A 359 22.84 8.74 8.16
N PRO A 360 21.83 9.03 9.04
CA PRO A 360 21.68 10.35 9.63
C PRO A 360 22.85 10.65 10.58
#